data_64fd49e53b703521796e657b25efc2ab
#
_entry.id   64fd49e53b703521796e657b25efc2ab
#
_cell.length_a   1.000
_cell.length_b   1.000
_cell.length_c   1.000
_cell.angle_alpha   90.00
_cell.angle_beta   90.00
_cell.angle_gamma   90.00
#
_symmetry.space_group_name_H-M   'P 1'
#
loop_
_entity.id
_entity.type
_entity.pdbx_description
1 polymer ?
#
loop_
_entity_poly.entity_id
_entity_poly.type
_entity_poly.pdbx_seq_one_letter_code
_entity_poly.pdbx_strand_id
1 'polypeptide(L)'
;MKIIITEEQYNLINETYRRDRFDAEYADEYPKYKKLFLKTISKDVKGWGEWPGSIYLMNETGDPLFVYRIPSKTVYYDYSIDKEMEEYIPYHIVSRHLKNAVYDYLKGLFPDIEIKEVSGANIV
;
A
#
# COMPACT_ATOMS: atom_id res chain seq x y z
N MET A 1 19.24 4.15 13.41
CA MET A 1 19.01 3.77 12.80
C MET A 1 19.18 3.72 12.83
N LYS A 2 18.27 3.57 12.71
CA LYS A 2 17.90 3.35 12.21
C LYS A 2 17.83 3.43 12.01
N ILE A 3 17.40 3.70 12.27
CA ILE A 3 16.87 3.56 11.63
C ILE A 3 16.88 3.25 11.65
N ILE A 4 16.47 2.89 11.74
CA ILE A 4 16.19 2.23 11.28
C ILE A 4 16.52 1.56 11.21
N ILE A 5 16.86 1.35 11.81
CA ILE A 5 16.76 0.65 10.96
C ILE A 5 17.55 -0.50 11.00
N THR A 6 17.55 -1.23 11.27
CA THR A 6 17.93 -2.44 11.20
C THR A 6 17.97 -2.85 9.86
N GLU A 7 18.31 -3.96 9.61
CA GLU A 7 18.48 -4.27 8.38
C GLU A 7 17.29 -4.69 7.77
N GLU A 8 16.54 -5.32 8.39
CA GLU A 8 15.41 -5.48 7.83
C GLU A 8 14.64 -4.34 7.98
N GLN A 9 14.96 -3.74 8.97
CA GLN A 9 14.47 -2.51 9.06
C GLN A 9 15.07 -1.82 8.00
N TYR A 10 16.26 -2.16 7.61
CA TYR A 10 16.83 -1.50 6.57
C TYR A 10 16.26 -1.93 5.31
N ASN A 11 15.79 -3.06 5.17
CA ASN A 11 15.19 -3.46 3.98
C ASN A 11 13.85 -2.91 3.92
N LEU A 12 13.26 -2.96 5.00
CA LEU A 12 12.07 -2.29 5.10
C LEU A 12 12.42 -0.92 4.87
N ILE A 13 13.53 -0.57 5.26
CA ILE A 13 13.96 0.69 5.11
C ILE A 13 14.31 0.95 3.76
N ASN A 14 14.69 0.00 3.01
CA ASN A 14 14.95 0.33 1.68
C ASN A 14 13.71 0.74 1.09
N GLU A 15 12.71 0.16 1.45
CA GLU A 15 11.51 0.58 1.02
C GLU A 15 11.16 1.78 1.69
N THR A 16 11.19 1.71 2.94
CA THR A 16 10.95 2.80 3.74
C THR A 16 11.96 3.79 3.54
N TYR A 17 13.10 3.49 3.17
CA TYR A 17 14.17 4.23 3.06
C TYR A 17 14.03 5.06 1.89
N ARG A 18 13.62 4.47 0.83
CA ARG A 18 13.37 5.29 -0.31
C ARG A 18 12.17 6.15 -0.03
N ARG A 19 11.27 5.65 0.76
CA ARG A 19 10.12 6.42 1.15
C ARG A 19 10.54 7.60 2.01
N ASP A 20 11.45 7.38 2.94
CA ASP A 20 11.90 8.44 3.81
C ASP A 20 12.61 9.52 3.05
N ARG A 21 13.43 9.14 2.14
CA ARG A 21 14.12 10.12 1.33
C ARG A 21 13.15 10.92 0.53
N PHE A 22 12.14 10.23 0.05
CA PHE A 22 11.14 10.85 -0.76
C PHE A 22 10.30 11.76 0.14
N ASP A 23 9.96 11.26 1.32
CA ASP A 23 9.16 12.00 2.26
C ASP A 23 9.88 13.21 2.83
N ALA A 24 11.18 13.20 2.86
CA ALA A 24 11.91 14.35 3.33
C ALA A 24 11.55 15.58 2.49
N GLU A 25 11.28 15.36 1.22
CA GLU A 25 10.93 16.44 0.32
C GLU A 25 9.45 16.76 0.34
N TYR A 26 8.61 15.74 0.54
CA TYR A 26 7.17 15.92 0.49
C TYR A 26 6.49 15.53 1.80
N ALA A 27 7.21 15.71 2.90
CA ALA A 27 6.74 15.23 4.21
C ALA A 27 5.37 15.77 4.60
N ASP A 28 5.04 16.97 4.16
CA ASP A 28 3.77 17.56 4.55
C ASP A 28 2.60 17.18 3.67
N GLU A 29 2.86 16.51 2.56
CA GLU A 29 1.80 16.17 1.61
C GLU A 29 0.96 14.99 2.05
N TYR A 30 1.63 13.88 2.33
CA TYR A 30 0.91 12.64 2.60
C TYR A 30 -0.04 12.74 3.79
N PRO A 31 0.36 13.31 4.93
CA PRO A 31 -0.57 13.41 6.06
C PRO A 31 -1.86 14.14 5.71
N LYS A 32 -1.80 15.09 4.80
CA LYS A 32 -2.99 15.83 4.41
C LYS A 32 -3.98 14.96 3.66
N TYR A 33 -3.48 13.96 2.93
CA TYR A 33 -4.32 13.13 2.08
C TYR A 33 -4.51 11.72 2.61
N LYS A 34 -3.78 11.35 3.66
CA LYS A 34 -3.79 9.97 4.17
C LYS A 34 -5.20 9.49 4.48
N LYS A 35 -5.96 10.30 5.17
CA LYS A 35 -7.30 9.91 5.56
C LYS A 35 -8.17 9.66 4.34
N LEU A 36 -8.02 10.48 3.32
CA LEU A 36 -8.79 10.35 2.10
C LEU A 36 -8.37 9.10 1.33
N PHE A 37 -7.05 8.82 1.28
CA PHE A 37 -6.56 7.60 0.67
C PHE A 37 -7.17 6.38 1.34
N LEU A 38 -7.08 6.32 2.67
CA LEU A 38 -7.54 5.15 3.40
C LEU A 38 -9.06 4.98 3.30
N LYS A 39 -9.78 6.09 3.29
CA LYS A 39 -11.22 6.05 3.16
C LYS A 39 -11.62 5.51 1.79
N THR A 40 -10.94 5.95 0.74
CA THR A 40 -11.25 5.53 -0.61
C THR A 40 -10.94 4.05 -0.80
N ILE A 41 -9.80 3.59 -0.29
CA ILE A 41 -9.44 2.18 -0.37
C ILE A 41 -10.48 1.36 0.39
N SER A 42 -10.82 1.78 1.59
CA SER A 42 -11.73 1.06 2.44
C SER A 42 -13.11 0.93 1.81
N LYS A 43 -13.49 1.92 1.02
CA LYS A 43 -14.79 1.92 0.37
C LYS A 43 -14.87 0.82 -0.68
N ASP A 44 -13.76 0.52 -1.34
CA ASP A 44 -13.74 -0.44 -2.42
C ASP A 44 -13.49 -1.87 -1.96
N VAL A 45 -12.88 -2.07 -0.81
CA VAL A 45 -12.58 -3.41 -0.31
C VAL A 45 -13.79 -3.94 0.42
N LYS A 46 -14.35 -5.04 -0.06
CA LYS A 46 -15.57 -5.61 0.50
C LYS A 46 -15.38 -6.99 1.11
N GLY A 47 -14.19 -7.53 1.06
CA GLY A 47 -13.93 -8.82 1.65
C GLY A 47 -12.50 -9.25 1.44
N TRP A 48 -12.14 -10.35 2.08
CA TRP A 48 -10.81 -10.89 1.89
C TRP A 48 -10.86 -12.41 1.96
N GLY A 49 -9.84 -13.04 1.42
CA GLY A 49 -9.75 -14.49 1.42
C GLY A 49 -8.31 -14.92 1.36
N GLU A 50 -8.07 -16.21 1.55
CA GLU A 50 -6.74 -16.76 1.54
C GLU A 50 -6.61 -17.88 0.53
N TRP A 51 -5.45 -17.92 -0.11
CA TRP A 51 -5.04 -19.05 -0.95
C TRP A 51 -3.71 -19.46 -0.37
N PRO A 52 -3.25 -20.65 -0.65
CA PRO A 52 -1.92 -21.05 -0.17
C PRO A 52 -0.90 -20.01 -0.60
N GLY A 53 -0.25 -19.40 0.38
CA GLY A 53 0.81 -18.44 0.12
C GLY A 53 0.38 -17.03 -0.17
N SER A 54 -0.92 -16.73 -0.12
CA SER A 54 -1.38 -15.36 -0.42
C SER A 54 -2.64 -14.99 0.33
N ILE A 55 -2.81 -13.71 0.55
CA ILE A 55 -4.03 -13.15 1.11
C ILE A 55 -4.55 -12.16 0.08
N TYR A 56 -5.83 -12.26 -0.23
CA TYR A 56 -6.45 -11.40 -1.24
C TYR A 56 -7.49 -10.49 -0.59
N LEU A 57 -7.52 -9.23 -0.99
CA LEU A 57 -8.60 -8.33 -0.62
C LEU A 57 -9.38 -8.03 -1.90
N MET A 58 -10.68 -8.15 -1.83
CA MET A 58 -11.53 -8.17 -3.02
C MET A 58 -12.57 -7.07 -2.98
N ASN A 59 -13.06 -6.71 -4.15
CA ASN A 59 -14.14 -5.75 -4.24
C ASN A 59 -15.48 -6.48 -4.14
N GLU A 60 -16.54 -5.75 -4.38
CA GLU A 60 -17.90 -6.26 -4.23
C GLU A 60 -18.19 -7.44 -5.14
N THR A 61 -17.59 -7.48 -6.31
CA THR A 61 -17.83 -8.55 -7.28
C THR A 61 -16.87 -9.73 -7.11
N GLY A 62 -15.99 -9.65 -6.10
CA GLY A 62 -15.04 -10.74 -5.87
C GLY A 62 -13.74 -10.61 -6.63
N ASP A 63 -13.54 -9.50 -7.34
CA ASP A 63 -12.28 -9.29 -8.04
C ASP A 63 -11.21 -8.85 -7.07
N PRO A 64 -10.02 -9.41 -7.15
CA PRO A 64 -8.96 -9.02 -6.21
C PRO A 64 -8.43 -7.64 -6.51
N LEU A 65 -8.35 -6.81 -5.49
CA LEU A 65 -7.77 -5.47 -5.59
C LEU A 65 -6.37 -5.44 -5.03
N PHE A 66 -6.11 -6.24 -4.00
CA PHE A 66 -4.80 -6.33 -3.38
C PHE A 66 -4.45 -7.80 -3.18
N VAL A 67 -3.19 -8.13 -3.38
CA VAL A 67 -2.69 -9.48 -3.11
C VAL A 67 -1.43 -9.35 -2.29
N TYR A 68 -1.43 -9.97 -1.12
CA TYR A 68 -0.23 -10.00 -0.30
C TYR A 68 0.37 -11.40 -0.46
N ARG A 69 1.59 -11.47 -0.97
CA ARG A 69 2.29 -12.74 -1.17
C ARG A 69 3.12 -13.01 0.06
N ILE A 70 2.76 -14.05 0.79
CA ILE A 70 3.42 -14.34 2.06
C ILE A 70 4.91 -14.66 1.91
N PRO A 71 5.32 -15.49 0.97
CA PRO A 71 6.76 -15.82 0.89
C PRO A 71 7.64 -14.62 0.59
N SER A 72 7.21 -13.73 -0.26
CA SER A 72 8.03 -12.58 -0.65
C SER A 72 7.71 -11.34 0.15
N LYS A 73 6.62 -11.39 0.95
CA LYS A 73 6.17 -10.26 1.75
C LYS A 73 5.92 -9.03 0.89
N THR A 74 5.38 -9.26 -0.29
CA THR A 74 5.10 -8.20 -1.26
C THR A 74 3.61 -8.01 -1.40
N VAL A 75 3.17 -6.76 -1.43
CA VAL A 75 1.78 -6.42 -1.68
C VAL A 75 1.69 -5.92 -3.10
N TYR A 76 0.76 -6.48 -3.87
CA TYR A 76 0.45 -5.99 -5.20
C TYR A 76 -0.92 -5.32 -5.15
N TYR A 77 -1.07 -4.17 -5.77
CA TYR A 77 -2.37 -3.53 -5.89
C TYR A 77 -2.71 -3.39 -7.35
N ASP A 78 -4.00 -3.54 -7.67
CA ASP A 78 -4.43 -3.47 -9.05
C ASP A 78 -4.35 -2.03 -9.55
N TYR A 79 -3.93 -1.83 -10.78
CA TYR A 79 -3.79 -0.49 -11.34
C TYR A 79 -5.12 0.28 -11.41
N SER A 80 -6.24 -0.41 -11.34
CA SER A 80 -7.52 0.30 -11.33
C SER A 80 -7.66 1.22 -10.11
N ILE A 81 -6.89 0.94 -9.05
CA ILE A 81 -6.93 1.75 -7.85
C ILE A 81 -6.38 3.14 -8.11
N ASP A 82 -5.39 3.27 -8.99
CA ASP A 82 -4.84 4.56 -9.35
C ASP A 82 -5.95 5.47 -9.90
N LYS A 83 -6.76 4.92 -10.79
CA LYS A 83 -7.82 5.71 -11.41
C LYS A 83 -8.89 6.11 -10.42
N GLU A 84 -9.19 5.20 -9.52
CA GLU A 84 -10.18 5.44 -8.50
C GLU A 84 -9.72 6.60 -7.62
N MET A 85 -8.45 6.59 -7.24
CA MET A 85 -7.89 7.62 -6.39
C MET A 85 -7.86 8.96 -7.09
N GLU A 86 -7.57 8.94 -8.39
CA GLU A 86 -7.45 10.18 -9.15
C GLU A 86 -8.75 10.94 -9.28
N GLU A 87 -9.87 10.32 -8.96
CA GLU A 87 -11.15 11.01 -8.96
C GLU A 87 -11.27 11.94 -7.76
N TYR A 88 -10.53 11.68 -6.71
CA TYR A 88 -10.66 12.44 -5.47
C TYR A 88 -9.38 13.13 -5.04
N ILE A 89 -8.25 12.70 -5.55
CA ILE A 89 -6.95 13.18 -5.12
C ILE A 89 -6.15 13.57 -6.36
N PRO A 90 -5.45 14.69 -6.35
CA PRO A 90 -4.66 15.12 -7.51
C PRO A 90 -3.69 14.02 -7.96
N TYR A 91 -3.52 13.89 -9.26
CA TYR A 91 -2.69 12.84 -9.85
C TYR A 91 -1.28 12.81 -9.27
N HIS A 92 -0.66 13.95 -9.12
CA HIS A 92 0.72 13.96 -8.62
C HIS A 92 0.82 13.48 -7.17
N ILE A 93 -0.24 13.66 -6.39
CA ILE A 93 -0.28 13.17 -5.02
C ILE A 93 -0.45 11.65 -5.03
N VAL A 94 -1.34 11.16 -5.89
CA VAL A 94 -1.55 9.72 -6.01
C VAL A 94 -0.25 9.06 -6.45
N SER A 95 0.39 9.62 -7.47
CA SER A 95 1.62 9.07 -8.00
C SER A 95 2.73 8.98 -6.96
N ARG A 96 2.82 9.95 -6.07
CA ARG A 96 3.86 9.97 -5.06
C ARG A 96 3.56 9.08 -3.87
N HIS A 97 2.31 9.00 -3.48
CA HIS A 97 1.98 8.48 -2.15
C HIS A 97 1.09 7.26 -2.10
N LEU A 98 0.64 6.76 -3.24
CA LEU A 98 -0.28 5.62 -3.23
C LEU A 98 0.33 4.39 -2.55
N LYS A 99 1.60 4.12 -2.79
CA LYS A 99 2.23 2.96 -2.16
C LYS A 99 2.27 3.10 -0.65
N ASN A 100 2.46 4.32 -0.15
CA ASN A 100 2.44 4.57 1.28
C ASN A 100 1.05 4.29 1.84
N ALA A 101 0.03 4.70 1.10
CA ALA A 101 -1.34 4.50 1.54
C ALA A 101 -1.71 3.02 1.55
N VAL A 102 -1.29 2.28 0.53
CA VAL A 102 -1.55 0.85 0.47
C VAL A 102 -0.87 0.15 1.63
N TYR A 103 0.38 0.52 1.90
CA TYR A 103 1.13 -0.02 3.01
C TYR A 103 0.38 0.23 4.33
N ASP A 104 -0.02 1.47 4.56
CA ASP A 104 -0.70 1.83 5.80
C ASP A 104 -2.04 1.13 5.94
N TYR A 105 -2.75 0.98 4.84
CA TYR A 105 -4.04 0.32 4.87
C TYR A 105 -3.89 -1.15 5.27
N LEU A 106 -2.95 -1.83 4.65
CA LEU A 106 -2.73 -3.25 4.94
C LEU A 106 -2.21 -3.46 6.35
N LYS A 107 -1.32 -2.60 6.80
CA LYS A 107 -0.82 -2.71 8.17
C LYS A 107 -1.91 -2.40 9.19
N GLY A 108 -2.87 -1.58 8.82
CA GLY A 108 -3.99 -1.32 9.70
C GLY A 108 -4.91 -2.52 9.85
N LEU A 109 -5.09 -3.28 8.77
CA LEU A 109 -5.91 -4.48 8.80
C LEU A 109 -5.18 -5.66 9.43
N PHE A 110 -3.89 -5.80 9.13
CA PHE A 110 -3.10 -6.93 9.58
C PHE A 110 -1.81 -6.41 10.21
N PRO A 111 -1.88 -5.94 11.46
CA PRO A 111 -0.71 -5.28 12.08
C PRO A 111 0.52 -6.15 12.18
N ASP A 112 0.33 -7.47 12.21
CA ASP A 112 1.45 -8.38 12.42
C ASP A 112 2.16 -8.82 11.14
N ILE A 113 1.64 -8.50 9.97
CA ILE A 113 2.32 -8.93 8.75
C ILE A 113 3.51 -8.02 8.48
N GLU A 114 4.49 -8.58 7.81
CA GLU A 114 5.63 -7.81 7.39
C GLU A 114 5.46 -7.51 5.92
N ILE A 115 5.62 -6.27 5.51
CA ILE A 115 5.51 -5.87 4.11
C ILE A 115 6.85 -5.30 3.69
N LYS A 116 7.50 -5.95 2.74
CA LYS A 116 8.80 -5.50 2.25
C LYS A 116 8.68 -4.64 1.02
N GLU A 117 7.63 -4.82 0.26
CA GLU A 117 7.47 -4.09 -0.98
C GLU A 117 6.02 -3.92 -1.34
N VAL A 118 5.69 -2.80 -1.94
CA VAL A 118 4.35 -2.53 -2.47
C VAL A 118 4.51 -2.19 -3.94
N SER A 119 3.75 -2.84 -4.80
CA SER A 119 3.93 -2.67 -6.24
C SER A 119 2.58 -2.70 -6.94
N GLY A 120 2.46 -1.95 -8.02
CA GLY A 120 1.25 -1.99 -8.83
C GLY A 120 1.31 -3.14 -9.83
N ALA A 121 0.17 -3.64 -10.24
CA ALA A 121 0.10 -4.76 -11.16
C ALA A 121 -1.27 -4.81 -11.84
N ASN A 122 -1.36 -5.58 -12.89
CA ASN A 122 -2.65 -5.90 -13.50
C ASN A 122 -3.10 -7.20 -12.85
N ILE A 123 -3.94 -7.09 -11.84
CA ILE A 123 -4.40 -8.25 -11.12
C ILE A 123 -5.71 -8.75 -11.70
N VAL A 124 -6.55 -7.83 -12.11
CA VAL A 124 -7.87 -8.15 -12.63
C VAL A 124 -7.84 -8.36 -14.13
#